data_87bd9720e8f77900ff4685eec996c8c5
#
_entry.id   87bd9720e8f77900ff4685eec996c8c5
#
_cell.length_a   1.000
_cell.length_b   1.000
_cell.length_c   1.000
_cell.angle_alpha   90.00
_cell.angle_beta   90.00
_cell.angle_gamma   90.00
#
_symmetry.space_group_name_H-M   'P 1'
#
loop_
_entity.id
_entity.type
_entity.pdbx_description
1 polymer ?
#
loop_
_entity_poly.entity_id
_entity_poly.type
_entity_poly.pdbx_seq_one_letter_code
_entity_poly.pdbx_strand_id
1 'polypeptide(L)' 'RDRAGNAVENQVGKNSGYEITVRLDNGETRVVAQEADVPVSVGQRVQVISGSGPTRVTPM' A
#
# COMPACT_ATOMS: atom_id res chain seq x y z
N ARG A 1 2.70 -17.66 5.54
CA ARG A 1 3.09 -17.29 5.46
C ARG A 1 3.24 -16.23 5.19
N ASP A 2 3.19 -15.77 4.98
CA ASP A 2 3.35 -14.78 4.89
C ASP A 2 3.55 -13.86 4.48
N ARG A 3 3.46 -13.72 4.31
CA ARG A 3 3.69 -12.98 3.88
C ARG A 3 4.12 -11.85 3.82
N ALA A 4 4.48 -11.65 3.92
CA ALA A 4 5.32 -10.52 4.15
C ALA A 4 6.06 -10.06 2.93
N GLY A 5 5.49 -10.21 1.80
CA GLY A 5 6.16 -9.82 0.58
C GLY A 5 5.68 -8.52 -0.02
N ASN A 6 4.76 -7.83 0.64
CA ASN A 6 4.22 -6.59 0.07
C ASN A 6 5.11 -5.41 0.45
N ALA A 7 5.51 -4.63 -0.52
CA ALA A 7 6.35 -3.47 -0.27
C ALA A 7 5.91 -2.32 -1.16
N VAL A 8 6.07 -1.11 -0.64
CA VAL A 8 5.72 0.08 -1.39
C VAL A 8 6.78 0.33 -2.45
N GLU A 9 6.36 0.42 -3.69
CA GLU A 9 7.25 0.75 -4.79
C GLU A 9 7.25 2.23 -5.11
N ASN A 10 6.12 2.89 -4.88
CA ASN A 10 5.99 4.29 -5.23
C ASN A 10 4.84 4.88 -4.45
N GLN A 11 4.89 6.17 -4.23
CA GLN A 11 3.76 6.87 -3.68
C GLN A 11 3.75 8.28 -4.23
N VAL A 12 2.55 8.77 -4.54
CA VAL A 12 2.37 10.08 -5.13
C VAL A 12 1.30 10.78 -4.33
N GLY A 13 1.60 11.98 -3.86
CA GLY A 13 0.61 12.80 -3.17
C GLY A 13 -0.37 13.37 -4.17
N LYS A 14 -1.65 13.31 -3.85
CA LYS A 14 -2.70 13.85 -4.71
C LYS A 14 -3.77 14.44 -3.85
N ASN A 15 -4.07 15.71 -4.08
CA ASN A 15 -5.14 16.36 -3.36
C ASN A 15 -4.98 16.12 -1.87
N SER A 16 -5.86 15.36 -1.28
CA SER A 16 -5.84 15.13 0.15
C SER A 16 -5.39 13.71 0.51
N GLY A 17 -4.75 12.99 -0.41
CA GLY A 17 -4.37 11.62 -0.11
C GLY A 17 -3.15 11.20 -0.89
N TYR A 18 -2.95 9.88 -0.93
CA TYR A 18 -1.84 9.28 -1.65
C TYR A 18 -2.35 8.25 -2.63
N GLU A 19 -1.61 8.09 -3.69
CA GLU A 19 -1.75 6.94 -4.57
C GLU A 19 -0.50 6.09 -4.37
N ILE A 20 -0.67 4.92 -3.80
CA ILE A 20 0.45 4.09 -3.36
C ILE A 20 0.52 2.87 -4.26
N THR A 21 1.66 2.66 -4.88
CA THR A 21 1.90 1.47 -5.70
C THR A 21 2.62 0.45 -4.85
N VAL A 22 2.00 -0.71 -4.71
CA VAL A 22 2.50 -1.77 -3.85
C VAL A 22 2.85 -2.98 -4.71
N ARG A 23 4.03 -3.54 -4.51
CA ARG A 23 4.39 -4.80 -5.12
C ARG A 23 4.05 -5.93 -4.17
N LEU A 24 3.22 -6.86 -4.63
CA LEU A 24 2.83 -8.01 -3.85
C LEU A 24 3.88 -9.11 -3.96
N ASP A 25 3.83 -10.06 -3.05
CA ASP A 25 4.83 -11.11 -3.00
C ASP A 25 4.73 -12.08 -4.17
N ASN A 26 3.61 -12.08 -4.88
CA ASN A 26 3.47 -12.89 -6.08
C ASN A 26 3.98 -12.18 -7.33
N GLY A 27 4.55 -10.98 -7.18
CA GLY A 27 5.09 -10.23 -8.29
C GLY A 27 4.11 -9.26 -8.92
N GLU A 28 2.87 -9.29 -8.51
CA GLU A 28 1.88 -8.35 -9.03
C GLU A 28 2.04 -6.99 -8.40
N THR A 29 1.57 -5.97 -9.10
CA THR A 29 1.57 -4.61 -8.62
C THR A 29 0.13 -4.16 -8.43
N ARG A 30 -0.11 -3.45 -7.35
CA ARG A 30 -1.44 -2.94 -7.05
C ARG A 30 -1.36 -1.49 -6.64
N VAL A 31 -2.27 -0.68 -7.13
CA VAL A 31 -2.34 0.73 -6.80
C VAL A 31 -3.48 0.94 -5.83
N VAL A 32 -3.18 1.59 -4.70
CA VAL A 32 -4.17 1.85 -3.66
C VAL A 32 -4.20 3.35 -3.43
N ALA A 33 -5.39 3.93 -3.54
CA ALA A 33 -5.61 5.34 -3.23
C ALA A 33 -6.24 5.43 -1.85
N GLN A 34 -5.62 6.18 -0.96
CA GLN A 34 -6.14 6.31 0.40
C GLN A 34 -5.78 7.68 0.95
N GLU A 35 -6.43 8.05 2.03
CA GLU A 35 -6.14 9.31 2.69
C GLU A 35 -4.76 9.28 3.32
N ALA A 36 -4.18 10.46 3.49
CA ALA A 36 -2.82 10.58 3.99
C ALA A 36 -2.79 10.55 5.51
N ASP A 37 -3.50 9.61 6.10
CA ASP A 37 -3.53 9.47 7.55
C ASP A 37 -2.55 8.43 8.07
N VAL A 38 -2.02 7.59 7.17
CA VAL A 38 -1.06 6.56 7.56
C VAL A 38 0.11 6.67 6.58
N PRO A 39 1.19 7.32 6.98
CA PRO A 39 2.32 7.49 6.07
C PRO A 39 3.07 6.19 5.85
N VAL A 40 3.46 5.96 4.62
CA VAL A 40 4.31 4.83 4.24
C VAL A 40 5.42 5.39 3.36
N SER A 41 6.53 4.67 3.30
CA SER A 41 7.70 5.08 2.53
C SER A 41 8.02 4.04 1.48
N VAL A 42 8.64 4.48 0.41
CA VAL A 42 9.10 3.57 -0.63
C VAL A 42 10.08 2.57 -0.01
N GLY A 43 9.88 1.30 -0.31
CA GLY A 43 10.68 0.23 0.25
C GLY A 43 10.15 -0.32 1.56
N GLN A 44 9.19 0.34 2.16
CA GLN A 44 8.63 -0.11 3.43
C GLN A 44 7.73 -1.31 3.21
N ARG A 45 7.79 -2.26 4.12
CA ARG A 45 6.88 -3.40 4.09
C ARG A 45 5.53 -2.98 4.62
N VAL A 46 4.50 -3.44 3.94
CA VAL A 46 3.14 -3.03 4.26
C VAL A 46 2.22 -4.22 4.16
N GLN A 47 1.06 -4.07 4.77
CA GLN A 47 -0.02 -5.03 4.70
C GLN A 47 -1.15 -4.40 3.89
N VAL A 48 -1.67 -5.13 2.91
CA VAL A 48 -2.81 -4.68 2.13
C VAL A 48 -4.06 -5.27 2.76
N ILE A 49 -4.97 -4.41 3.12
CA ILE A 49 -6.22 -4.80 3.78
C ILE A 49 -7.35 -4.56 2.80
N SER A 50 -8.06 -5.61 2.49
CA SER A 50 -9.26 -5.53 1.66
C SER A 50 -10.36 -6.33 2.33
N GLY A 51 -11.59 -6.01 1.99
CA GLY A 51 -12.71 -6.68 2.61
C GLY A 51 -13.94 -5.83 2.46
N SER A 52 -14.56 -5.49 3.56
CA SER A 52 -15.85 -4.80 3.56
C SER A 52 -15.72 -3.30 3.39
N GLY A 53 -14.64 -2.81 2.85
CA GLY A 53 -14.46 -1.39 2.62
C GLY A 53 -13.43 -1.18 1.54
N PRO A 54 -12.99 0.06 1.35
CA PRO A 54 -11.94 0.32 0.37
C PRO A 54 -10.65 -0.40 0.77
N THR A 55 -9.91 -0.83 -0.23
CA THR A 55 -8.60 -1.42 -0.01
C THR A 55 -7.68 -0.37 0.60
N ARG A 56 -6.94 -0.77 1.61
CA ARG A 56 -6.04 0.13 2.31
C ARG A 56 -4.68 -0.55 2.49
N VAL A 57 -3.68 0.28 2.74
CA VAL A 57 -2.33 -0.15 3.00
C VAL A 57 -1.93 0.38 4.37
N THR A 58 -1.36 -0.49 5.20
CA THR A 58 -0.88 -0.07 6.51
C THR A 58 0.54 -0.59 6.71
N PRO A 59 1.38 0.12 7.46
CA PRO A 59 2.72 -0.38 7.77
C PRO A 59 2.65 -1.67 8.57
N MET A 60 3.61 -2.52 8.31
CA MET A 60 3.73 -3.77 9.08
C MET A 60 4.55 -3.56 10.34
#